data_2edfa019564ee07436d6b415383a2541
#
_entry.id   2edfa019564ee07436d6b415383a2541
#
_cell.length_a   1.000
_cell.length_b   1.000
_cell.length_c   1.000
_cell.angle_alpha   90.00
_cell.angle_beta   90.00
_cell.angle_gamma   90.00
#
_symmetry.space_group_name_H-M   'P 1'
#
loop_
_entity.id
_entity.type
_entity.pdbx_description
1 polymer ?
#
loop_
_entity_poly.entity_id
_entity_poly.type
_entity_poly.pdbx_seq_one_letter_code
_entity_poly.pdbx_strand_id
1 'polypeptide(L)'
;MATLCRPAVAVPEHVITSADTLELARRLHADHPQLPLALRLIENTGVRTRHLIRPIEETLRHPGFTARNRVYAEEARRRVPPVVERALAHAELTAEDVDLIVYVSCTGFEMPSMTAWLINNLGFRPDTRQLPIAQLGCAAGGAAINRAHDFLTAYPDANVLIVCCEFCSLCYQPTDLEVGSLLSNGLFGDAVAAAVVRGGGGGHGVRLERNSSYLVPETESWISYAVRDTGFHFQLDKRVPTTMHMLAPALRALADRQRWVMSELDFHIVHAGGPRILDDLCALLDVDPHMYRHSRATLTSRGNIASCVVFDALDRVFAEGHLTEGARGVVAGFGPGITAELNLGTWQVPAIPAATTEQPAREASLAPAP
;
A
#
# COMPACT_ATOMS: atom_id res chain seq x y z
N MET A 1 14.05 -15.17 9.31
CA MET A 1 12.91 -15.21 8.36
C MET A 1 12.03 -14.02 8.64
N ALA A 2 11.50 -13.34 7.61
CA ALA A 2 10.75 -12.11 7.72
C ALA A 2 9.27 -12.35 7.40
N THR A 3 8.33 -11.96 8.29
CA THR A 3 6.89 -12.15 8.10
C THR A 3 6.18 -10.81 8.07
N LEU A 4 5.56 -10.47 6.94
CA LEU A 4 4.67 -9.32 6.80
C LEU A 4 3.34 -9.65 7.48
N CYS A 5 3.11 -9.03 8.63
CA CYS A 5 1.91 -9.23 9.44
C CYS A 5 0.70 -8.51 8.85
N ARG A 6 -0.49 -8.77 9.42
CA ARG A 6 -1.72 -8.11 9.03
C ARG A 6 -1.57 -6.59 9.06
N PRO A 7 -1.85 -5.88 7.95
CA PRO A 7 -1.86 -4.43 7.93
C PRO A 7 -3.02 -3.84 8.74
N ALA A 8 -2.87 -2.58 9.12
CA ALA A 8 -3.98 -1.72 9.52
C ALA A 8 -4.14 -0.63 8.45
N VAL A 9 -5.38 -0.40 8.00
CA VAL A 9 -5.67 0.62 6.99
C VAL A 9 -6.80 1.51 7.49
N ALA A 10 -6.66 2.82 7.27
CA ALA A 10 -7.71 3.80 7.52
C ALA A 10 -7.89 4.70 6.31
N VAL A 11 -9.15 4.98 6.00
CA VAL A 11 -9.54 5.98 5.02
C VAL A 11 -10.24 7.14 5.72
N PRO A 12 -10.13 8.36 5.21
CA PRO A 12 -10.82 9.51 5.78
C PRO A 12 -12.33 9.43 5.64
N GLU A 13 -13.01 10.32 6.36
CA GLU A 13 -14.46 10.35 6.53
C GLU A 13 -15.24 10.97 5.35
N HIS A 14 -14.63 11.85 4.55
CA HIS A 14 -15.33 12.52 3.45
C HIS A 14 -15.37 11.64 2.21
N VAL A 15 -16.56 11.16 1.88
CA VAL A 15 -16.79 10.27 0.73
C VAL A 15 -17.24 11.07 -0.48
N ILE A 16 -16.65 10.76 -1.65
CA ILE A 16 -17.13 11.21 -2.95
C ILE A 16 -17.41 10.01 -3.84
N THR A 17 -18.60 9.98 -4.45
CA THR A 17 -18.99 8.90 -5.37
C THR A 17 -18.52 9.18 -6.80
N SER A 18 -18.58 8.15 -7.65
CA SER A 18 -18.35 8.29 -9.09
C SER A 18 -19.34 9.28 -9.72
N ALA A 19 -20.60 9.25 -9.30
CA ALA A 19 -21.64 10.16 -9.78
C ALA A 19 -21.31 11.63 -9.44
N ASP A 20 -20.94 11.90 -8.18
CA ASP A 20 -20.54 13.24 -7.73
C ASP A 20 -19.30 13.72 -8.50
N THR A 21 -18.33 12.83 -8.76
CA THR A 21 -17.12 13.15 -9.52
C THR A 21 -17.43 13.54 -10.96
N LEU A 22 -18.31 12.79 -11.63
CA LEU A 22 -18.72 13.09 -13.01
C LEU A 22 -19.52 14.39 -13.10
N GLU A 23 -20.42 14.64 -12.14
CA GLU A 23 -21.17 15.90 -12.06
C GLU A 23 -20.22 17.09 -11.84
N LEU A 24 -19.26 16.93 -10.92
CA LEU A 24 -18.25 17.93 -10.64
C LEU A 24 -17.40 18.24 -11.88
N ALA A 25 -16.95 17.22 -12.60
CA ALA A 25 -16.18 17.39 -13.85
C ALA A 25 -16.99 18.13 -14.92
N ARG A 26 -18.28 17.81 -15.11
CA ARG A 26 -19.16 18.53 -16.03
C ARG A 26 -19.31 19.99 -15.66
N ARG A 27 -19.45 20.30 -14.37
CA ARG A 27 -19.65 21.66 -13.87
C ARG A 27 -18.36 22.52 -13.99
N LEU A 28 -17.21 21.93 -13.61
CA LEU A 28 -15.95 22.68 -13.58
C LEU A 28 -15.29 22.83 -14.95
N HIS A 29 -15.54 21.90 -15.86
CA HIS A 29 -14.87 21.80 -17.15
C HIS A 29 -15.85 21.79 -18.33
N ALA A 30 -17.00 22.49 -18.20
CA ALA A 30 -18.08 22.50 -19.20
C ALA A 30 -17.60 22.84 -20.62
N ASP A 31 -16.67 23.79 -20.73
CA ASP A 31 -16.13 24.28 -22.00
C ASP A 31 -14.90 23.50 -22.48
N HIS A 32 -14.50 22.44 -21.78
CA HIS A 32 -13.29 21.70 -22.14
C HIS A 32 -13.54 20.82 -23.38
N PRO A 33 -12.74 20.94 -24.47
CA PRO A 33 -13.02 20.26 -25.74
C PRO A 33 -12.96 18.72 -25.64
N GLN A 34 -12.19 18.20 -24.69
CA GLN A 34 -12.05 16.75 -24.44
C GLN A 34 -12.85 16.25 -23.23
N LEU A 35 -13.79 17.03 -22.71
CA LEU A 35 -14.62 16.63 -21.57
C LEU A 35 -15.32 15.27 -21.79
N PRO A 36 -15.93 14.97 -22.97
CA PRO A 36 -16.55 13.68 -23.19
C PRO A 36 -15.57 12.50 -23.06
N LEU A 37 -14.32 12.69 -23.49
CA LEU A 37 -13.27 11.71 -23.32
C LEU A 37 -12.89 11.53 -21.85
N ALA A 38 -12.67 12.63 -21.12
CA ALA A 38 -12.34 12.61 -19.71
C ALA A 38 -13.42 11.91 -18.87
N LEU A 39 -14.69 12.22 -19.09
CA LEU A 39 -15.83 11.57 -18.39
C LEU A 39 -15.85 10.06 -18.63
N ARG A 40 -15.70 9.63 -19.88
CA ARG A 40 -15.64 8.21 -20.23
C ARG A 40 -14.44 7.50 -19.58
N LEU A 41 -13.28 8.15 -19.51
CA LEU A 41 -12.10 7.60 -18.84
C LEU A 41 -12.33 7.47 -17.33
N ILE A 42 -12.96 8.46 -16.70
CA ILE A 42 -13.33 8.41 -15.27
C ILE A 42 -14.33 7.27 -15.02
N GLU A 43 -15.37 7.11 -15.83
CA GLU A 43 -16.32 6.00 -15.73
C GLU A 43 -15.62 4.63 -15.85
N ASN A 44 -14.66 4.52 -16.76
CA ASN A 44 -13.91 3.28 -17.03
C ASN A 44 -12.85 2.97 -15.95
N THR A 45 -12.63 3.83 -14.95
CA THR A 45 -11.73 3.50 -13.83
C THR A 45 -12.24 2.36 -12.95
N GLY A 46 -13.54 2.09 -12.97
CA GLY A 46 -14.19 1.13 -12.07
C GLY A 46 -14.31 1.61 -10.62
N VAL A 47 -13.88 2.84 -10.32
CA VAL A 47 -13.99 3.45 -9.00
C VAL A 47 -15.43 3.85 -8.73
N ARG A 48 -16.01 3.38 -7.61
CA ARG A 48 -17.36 3.75 -7.18
C ARG A 48 -17.35 4.83 -6.10
N THR A 49 -16.41 4.73 -5.18
CA THR A 49 -16.27 5.68 -4.07
C THR A 49 -14.79 5.96 -3.81
N ARG A 50 -14.51 7.16 -3.32
CA ARG A 50 -13.19 7.57 -2.81
C ARG A 50 -13.38 8.31 -1.50
N HIS A 51 -12.32 8.34 -0.71
CA HIS A 51 -12.28 9.00 0.58
C HIS A 51 -11.28 10.16 0.52
N LEU A 52 -11.63 11.30 1.09
CA LEU A 52 -10.83 12.51 1.08
C LEU A 52 -10.63 13.03 2.50
N ILE A 53 -9.47 13.61 2.80
CA ILE A 53 -9.18 14.20 4.12
C ILE A 53 -9.97 15.48 4.39
N ARG A 54 -10.51 16.12 3.35
CA ARG A 54 -11.33 17.33 3.42
C ARG A 54 -12.55 17.18 2.52
N PRO A 55 -13.64 17.91 2.80
CA PRO A 55 -14.75 18.02 1.85
C PRO A 55 -14.28 18.45 0.48
N ILE A 56 -14.98 17.99 -0.57
CA ILE A 56 -14.57 18.26 -1.95
C ILE A 56 -14.54 19.78 -2.26
N GLU A 57 -15.41 20.56 -1.64
CA GLU A 57 -15.45 22.02 -1.80
C GLU A 57 -14.18 22.70 -1.26
N GLU A 58 -13.59 22.16 -0.21
CA GLU A 58 -12.30 22.64 0.32
C GLU A 58 -11.14 22.18 -0.55
N THR A 59 -11.19 20.93 -1.03
CA THR A 59 -10.20 20.35 -1.92
C THR A 59 -10.09 21.13 -3.24
N LEU A 60 -11.22 21.69 -3.73
CA LEU A 60 -11.27 22.52 -4.93
C LEU A 60 -10.66 23.90 -4.76
N ARG A 61 -10.48 24.39 -3.54
CA ARG A 61 -9.81 25.68 -3.30
C ARG A 61 -8.32 25.52 -3.51
N HIS A 62 -7.72 26.51 -4.18
CA HIS A 62 -6.28 26.52 -4.49
C HIS A 62 -5.50 27.43 -3.54
N PRO A 63 -5.15 26.97 -2.33
CA PRO A 63 -4.43 27.81 -1.37
C PRO A 63 -2.92 27.89 -1.64
N GLY A 64 -2.42 27.22 -2.69
CA GLY A 64 -1.01 27.09 -3.01
C GLY A 64 -0.31 25.91 -2.30
N PHE A 65 0.92 25.58 -2.72
CA PHE A 65 1.67 24.42 -2.25
C PHE A 65 1.94 24.45 -0.75
N THR A 66 2.37 25.60 -0.22
CA THR A 66 2.67 25.77 1.22
C THR A 66 1.48 25.42 2.10
N ALA A 67 0.28 25.90 1.75
CA ALA A 67 -0.93 25.62 2.54
C ALA A 67 -1.35 24.15 2.45
N ARG A 68 -1.28 23.54 1.27
CA ARG A 68 -1.55 22.12 1.07
C ARG A 68 -0.60 21.25 1.87
N ASN A 69 0.70 21.57 1.86
CA ASN A 69 1.70 20.83 2.60
C ASN A 69 1.54 20.98 4.12
N ARG A 70 1.04 22.13 4.60
CA ARG A 70 0.67 22.29 6.02
C ARG A 70 -0.49 21.37 6.39
N VAL A 71 -1.53 21.30 5.55
CA VAL A 71 -2.67 20.38 5.74
C VAL A 71 -2.17 18.93 5.77
N TYR A 72 -1.25 18.56 4.86
CA TYR A 72 -0.63 17.24 4.88
C TYR A 72 0.00 16.92 6.25
N ALA A 73 0.85 17.82 6.76
CA ALA A 73 1.52 17.61 8.03
C ALA A 73 0.56 17.47 9.22
N GLU A 74 -0.48 18.33 9.28
CA GLU A 74 -1.51 18.29 10.32
C GLU A 74 -2.32 16.98 10.27
N GLU A 75 -2.80 16.59 9.08
CA GLU A 75 -3.60 15.38 8.91
C GLU A 75 -2.77 14.10 9.09
N ALA A 76 -1.50 14.08 8.69
CA ALA A 76 -0.60 12.97 8.94
C ALA A 76 -0.43 12.72 10.44
N ARG A 77 -0.14 13.77 11.24
CA ARG A 77 0.00 13.67 12.69
C ARG A 77 -1.28 13.24 13.39
N ARG A 78 -2.45 13.57 12.82
CA ARG A 78 -3.75 13.17 13.35
C ARG A 78 -4.11 11.72 13.02
N ARG A 79 -3.81 11.26 11.78
CA ARG A 79 -4.34 10.01 11.24
C ARG A 79 -3.39 8.83 11.31
N VAL A 80 -2.07 9.08 11.29
CA VAL A 80 -1.06 8.01 11.32
C VAL A 80 -1.03 7.27 12.66
N PRO A 81 -1.04 7.94 13.86
CA PRO A 81 -0.91 7.26 15.14
C PRO A 81 -1.88 6.09 15.35
N PRO A 82 -3.21 6.26 15.20
CA PRO A 82 -4.14 5.15 15.45
C PRO A 82 -3.99 3.99 14.47
N VAL A 83 -3.42 4.22 13.27
CA VAL A 83 -3.14 3.15 12.31
C VAL A 83 -1.88 2.39 12.70
N VAL A 84 -0.86 3.08 13.17
CA VAL A 84 0.38 2.50 13.71
C VAL A 84 0.07 1.62 14.93
N GLU A 85 -0.71 2.12 15.89
CA GLU A 85 -1.11 1.37 17.09
C GLU A 85 -1.83 0.05 16.73
N ARG A 86 -2.75 0.10 15.76
CA ARG A 86 -3.44 -1.12 15.30
C ARG A 86 -2.49 -2.09 14.58
N ALA A 87 -1.56 -1.60 13.76
CA ALA A 87 -0.60 -2.46 13.08
C ALA A 87 0.35 -3.15 14.06
N LEU A 88 0.79 -2.44 15.09
CA LEU A 88 1.59 -3.00 16.18
C LEU A 88 0.81 -4.07 16.95
N ALA A 89 -0.47 -3.78 17.29
CA ALA A 89 -1.35 -4.73 17.96
C ALA A 89 -1.59 -6.00 17.10
N HIS A 90 -1.76 -5.88 15.78
CA HIS A 90 -1.87 -7.04 14.88
C HIS A 90 -0.60 -7.90 14.86
N ALA A 91 0.55 -7.31 15.14
CA ALA A 91 1.83 -8.00 15.22
C ALA A 91 2.18 -8.43 16.64
N GLU A 92 1.33 -8.14 17.64
CA GLU A 92 1.59 -8.42 19.08
C GLU A 92 2.90 -7.77 19.55
N LEU A 93 3.13 -6.51 19.12
CA LEU A 93 4.30 -5.70 19.45
C LEU A 93 3.90 -4.35 20.01
N THR A 94 4.85 -3.71 20.67
CA THR A 94 4.79 -2.31 21.11
C THR A 94 5.72 -1.43 20.27
N ALA A 95 5.68 -0.12 20.45
CA ALA A 95 6.59 0.79 19.77
C ALA A 95 8.06 0.55 20.15
N GLU A 96 8.32 0.10 21.38
CA GLU A 96 9.68 -0.20 21.87
C GLU A 96 10.32 -1.40 21.17
N ASP A 97 9.52 -2.27 20.55
CA ASP A 97 10.00 -3.46 19.83
C ASP A 97 10.43 -3.17 18.39
N VAL A 98 10.23 -1.93 17.90
CA VAL A 98 10.50 -1.55 16.50
C VAL A 98 11.93 -1.04 16.34
N ASP A 99 12.66 -1.62 15.39
CA ASP A 99 14.06 -1.30 15.10
C ASP A 99 14.23 -0.37 13.89
N LEU A 100 13.26 -0.38 12.96
CA LEU A 100 13.26 0.46 11.78
C LEU A 100 11.83 0.94 11.46
N ILE A 101 11.68 2.24 11.20
CA ILE A 101 10.46 2.81 10.61
C ILE A 101 10.74 3.14 9.15
N VAL A 102 10.00 2.53 8.23
CA VAL A 102 9.93 2.89 6.80
C VAL A 102 8.69 3.76 6.60
N TYR A 103 8.89 5.03 6.31
CA TYR A 103 7.78 5.97 6.08
C TYR A 103 7.67 6.33 4.61
N VAL A 104 6.50 6.11 4.03
CA VAL A 104 6.21 6.28 2.61
C VAL A 104 5.19 7.40 2.43
N SER A 105 5.52 8.39 1.60
CA SER A 105 4.56 9.34 1.05
C SER A 105 5.10 10.02 -0.20
N CYS A 106 4.26 10.18 -1.22
CA CYS A 106 4.54 10.99 -2.40
C CYS A 106 3.59 12.20 -2.53
N THR A 107 2.71 12.43 -1.57
CA THR A 107 1.63 13.43 -1.62
C THR A 107 1.86 14.63 -0.69
N GLY A 108 2.92 14.59 0.11
CA GLY A 108 3.38 15.69 0.96
C GLY A 108 4.87 15.62 1.23
N PHE A 109 5.42 16.70 1.77
CA PHE A 109 6.84 16.83 2.04
C PHE A 109 7.09 17.47 3.40
N GLU A 110 7.91 16.84 4.23
CA GLU A 110 8.39 17.36 5.50
C GLU A 110 9.88 17.09 5.69
N MET A 111 10.57 18.04 6.31
CA MET A 111 11.94 17.88 6.81
C MET A 111 12.03 18.46 8.23
N PRO A 112 12.29 17.65 9.27
CA PRO A 112 12.53 16.19 9.22
C PRO A 112 11.30 15.41 8.77
N SER A 113 11.53 14.15 8.32
CA SER A 113 10.46 13.22 7.97
C SER A 113 9.52 12.94 9.15
N MET A 114 8.29 12.56 8.88
CA MET A 114 7.32 12.12 9.88
C MET A 114 7.87 11.02 10.83
N THR A 115 8.88 10.27 10.42
CA THR A 115 9.56 9.28 11.27
C THR A 115 10.10 9.89 12.55
N ALA A 116 10.72 11.08 12.47
CA ALA A 116 11.23 11.79 13.65
C ALA A 116 10.09 12.19 14.60
N TRP A 117 8.96 12.63 14.06
CA TRP A 117 7.79 12.95 14.87
C TRP A 117 7.20 11.69 15.54
N LEU A 118 7.12 10.57 14.83
CA LEU A 118 6.63 9.30 15.38
C LEU A 118 7.50 8.83 16.55
N ILE A 119 8.83 8.86 16.39
CA ILE A 119 9.79 8.48 17.45
C ILE A 119 9.57 9.33 18.70
N ASN A 120 9.43 10.63 18.54
CA ASN A 120 9.28 11.54 19.68
C ASN A 120 7.92 11.47 20.39
N ASN A 121 6.86 10.96 19.71
CA ASN A 121 5.49 11.10 20.22
C ASN A 121 4.77 9.77 20.48
N LEU A 122 5.26 8.65 19.96
CA LEU A 122 4.57 7.34 20.06
C LEU A 122 5.34 6.27 20.84
N GLY A 123 6.34 6.66 21.64
CA GLY A 123 7.05 5.74 22.52
C GLY A 123 8.05 4.82 21.81
N PHE A 124 8.48 5.15 20.60
CA PHE A 124 9.59 4.45 19.95
C PHE A 124 10.92 4.76 20.66
N ARG A 125 11.87 3.83 20.59
CA ARG A 125 13.21 4.05 21.12
C ARG A 125 13.95 5.14 20.35
N PRO A 126 14.82 5.93 21.00
CA PRO A 126 15.61 6.98 20.32
C PRO A 126 16.58 6.44 19.25
N ASP A 127 16.97 5.16 19.33
CA ASP A 127 17.86 4.48 18.39
C ASP A 127 17.11 3.78 17.26
N THR A 128 15.77 3.86 17.21
CA THR A 128 14.96 3.36 16.09
C THR A 128 15.41 4.02 14.80
N ARG A 129 15.78 3.20 13.82
CA ARG A 129 16.27 3.66 12.51
C ARG A 129 15.14 4.26 11.68
N GLN A 130 15.50 5.15 10.76
CA GLN A 130 14.55 5.90 9.93
C GLN A 130 14.86 5.69 8.44
N LEU A 131 13.86 5.32 7.65
CA LEU A 131 13.97 5.19 6.19
C LEU A 131 12.76 5.86 5.50
N PRO A 132 12.83 7.15 5.18
CA PRO A 132 11.78 7.79 4.38
C PRO A 132 11.91 7.42 2.89
N ILE A 133 10.77 7.10 2.25
CA ILE A 133 10.64 6.85 0.80
C ILE A 133 9.64 7.85 0.24
N ALA A 134 10.08 8.77 -0.62
CA ALA A 134 9.25 9.88 -1.08
C ALA A 134 8.89 9.85 -2.58
N GLN A 135 9.72 9.33 -3.46
CA GLN A 135 9.59 9.52 -4.91
C GLN A 135 9.24 8.26 -5.71
N LEU A 136 8.85 7.17 -5.08
CA LEU A 136 8.46 5.92 -5.76
C LEU A 136 6.94 5.81 -6.01
N GLY A 137 6.15 6.80 -5.58
CA GLY A 137 4.71 6.84 -5.80
C GLY A 137 4.00 5.54 -5.44
N CYS A 138 3.15 5.05 -6.34
CA CYS A 138 2.37 3.84 -6.11
C CYS A 138 3.19 2.55 -5.94
N ALA A 139 4.43 2.48 -6.46
CA ALA A 139 5.31 1.33 -6.24
C ALA A 139 5.88 1.28 -4.82
N ALA A 140 5.84 2.40 -4.09
CA ALA A 140 6.54 2.55 -2.82
C ALA A 140 6.03 1.61 -1.70
N GLY A 141 4.77 1.15 -1.75
CA GLY A 141 4.28 0.12 -0.83
C GLY A 141 5.03 -1.20 -0.98
N GLY A 142 5.22 -1.65 -2.24
CA GLY A 142 6.04 -2.82 -2.54
C GLY A 142 7.52 -2.61 -2.20
N ALA A 143 8.05 -1.41 -2.51
CA ALA A 143 9.42 -1.05 -2.19
C ALA A 143 9.70 -1.07 -0.68
N ALA A 144 8.76 -0.59 0.13
CA ALA A 144 8.87 -0.64 1.59
C ALA A 144 8.95 -2.09 2.11
N ILE A 145 8.16 -3.00 1.53
CA ILE A 145 8.23 -4.43 1.85
C ILE A 145 9.59 -5.00 1.44
N ASN A 146 10.10 -4.66 0.24
CA ASN A 146 11.44 -5.06 -0.22
C ASN A 146 12.52 -4.59 0.75
N ARG A 147 12.50 -3.32 1.14
CA ARG A 147 13.50 -2.74 2.07
C ARG A 147 13.42 -3.36 3.46
N ALA A 148 12.21 -3.66 3.94
CA ALA A 148 12.04 -4.39 5.21
C ALA A 148 12.63 -5.80 5.12
N HIS A 149 12.39 -6.54 4.03
CA HIS A 149 12.95 -7.87 3.80
C HIS A 149 14.49 -7.84 3.73
N ASP A 150 15.07 -6.88 2.98
CA ASP A 150 16.51 -6.70 2.87
C ASP A 150 17.14 -6.36 4.23
N PHE A 151 16.50 -5.47 5.01
CA PHE A 151 16.95 -5.11 6.36
C PHE A 151 16.94 -6.32 7.28
N LEU A 152 15.88 -7.12 7.27
CA LEU A 152 15.75 -8.31 8.10
C LEU A 152 16.66 -9.47 7.65
N THR A 153 17.21 -9.42 6.45
CA THR A 153 18.29 -10.32 6.03
C THR A 153 19.58 -10.02 6.79
N ALA A 154 19.86 -8.75 7.05
CA ALA A 154 21.03 -8.32 7.82
C ALA A 154 20.80 -8.33 9.34
N TYR A 155 19.56 -8.12 9.78
CA TYR A 155 19.13 -8.05 11.19
C TYR A 155 17.95 -9.00 11.42
N PRO A 156 18.18 -10.33 11.50
CA PRO A 156 17.11 -11.33 11.39
C PRO A 156 16.10 -11.34 12.55
N ASP A 157 16.45 -10.79 13.70
CA ASP A 157 15.58 -10.73 14.89
C ASP A 157 14.92 -9.37 15.08
N ALA A 158 15.19 -8.39 14.19
CA ALA A 158 14.62 -7.06 14.25
C ALA A 158 13.16 -7.02 13.79
N ASN A 159 12.46 -5.91 14.09
CA ASN A 159 11.12 -5.64 13.62
C ASN A 159 11.08 -4.31 12.83
N VAL A 160 10.40 -4.31 11.70
CA VAL A 160 10.26 -3.16 10.82
C VAL A 160 8.81 -2.70 10.77
N LEU A 161 8.56 -1.44 11.12
CA LEU A 161 7.26 -0.80 10.91
C LEU A 161 7.26 -0.08 9.56
N ILE A 162 6.34 -0.43 8.68
CA ILE A 162 6.05 0.30 7.44
C ILE A 162 4.84 1.20 7.69
N VAL A 163 4.93 2.46 7.29
CA VAL A 163 3.83 3.44 7.33
C VAL A 163 3.70 4.09 5.97
N CYS A 164 2.55 3.96 5.33
CA CYS A 164 2.21 4.68 4.09
C CYS A 164 1.14 5.73 4.41
N CYS A 165 1.41 6.99 4.05
CA CYS A 165 0.50 8.10 4.29
C CYS A 165 0.30 8.87 2.99
N GLU A 166 -0.84 8.63 2.32
CA GLU A 166 -1.11 9.19 1.01
C GLU A 166 -2.42 9.99 1.01
N PHE A 167 -2.28 11.30 0.85
CA PHE A 167 -3.39 12.23 0.72
C PHE A 167 -3.40 12.80 -0.70
N CYS A 168 -3.79 11.96 -1.65
CA CYS A 168 -3.80 12.28 -3.08
C CYS A 168 -4.70 13.45 -3.41
N SER A 169 -5.75 13.70 -2.60
CA SER A 169 -6.63 14.86 -2.75
C SER A 169 -5.88 16.20 -2.66
N LEU A 170 -4.74 16.25 -1.95
CA LEU A 170 -3.89 17.45 -1.89
C LEU A 170 -3.13 17.70 -3.19
N CYS A 171 -3.06 16.73 -4.08
CA CYS A 171 -2.46 16.86 -5.41
C CYS A 171 -3.49 17.28 -6.48
N TYR A 172 -4.76 17.42 -6.13
CA TYR A 172 -5.81 17.82 -7.04
C TYR A 172 -5.56 19.23 -7.58
N GLN A 173 -5.65 19.40 -8.93
CA GLN A 173 -5.40 20.66 -9.63
C GLN A 173 -6.62 21.04 -10.48
N PRO A 174 -7.61 21.79 -9.92
CA PRO A 174 -8.85 22.11 -10.63
C PRO A 174 -8.67 22.95 -11.89
N THR A 175 -7.54 23.64 -12.01
CA THR A 175 -7.20 24.47 -13.19
C THR A 175 -6.36 23.75 -14.23
N ASP A 176 -5.94 22.50 -13.97
CA ASP A 176 -5.17 21.71 -14.91
C ASP A 176 -6.13 21.03 -15.91
N LEU A 177 -5.97 21.36 -17.19
CA LEU A 177 -6.86 20.92 -18.27
C LEU A 177 -6.34 19.70 -19.03
N GLU A 178 -5.20 19.13 -18.64
CA GLU A 178 -4.72 17.91 -19.26
C GLU A 178 -5.66 16.72 -18.92
N VAL A 179 -5.99 15.91 -19.94
CA VAL A 179 -6.91 14.75 -19.75
C VAL A 179 -6.40 13.81 -18.67
N GLY A 180 -5.08 13.60 -18.57
CA GLY A 180 -4.46 12.80 -17.51
C GLY A 180 -4.70 13.37 -16.12
N SER A 181 -4.69 14.69 -15.96
CA SER A 181 -5.01 15.36 -14.70
C SER A 181 -6.50 15.20 -14.36
N LEU A 182 -7.40 15.41 -15.33
CA LEU A 182 -8.84 15.21 -15.16
C LEU A 182 -9.16 13.76 -14.75
N LEU A 183 -8.50 12.77 -15.37
CA LEU A 183 -8.62 11.37 -15.00
C LEU A 183 -8.13 11.13 -13.57
N SER A 184 -6.96 11.68 -13.19
CA SER A 184 -6.39 11.49 -11.86
C SER A 184 -7.31 12.04 -10.77
N ASN A 185 -7.98 13.15 -11.04
CA ASN A 185 -8.98 13.75 -10.14
C ASN A 185 -10.22 12.86 -9.92
N GLY A 186 -10.46 11.89 -10.84
CA GLY A 186 -11.52 10.89 -10.72
C GLY A 186 -11.05 9.52 -10.19
N LEU A 187 -9.73 9.30 -10.11
CA LEU A 187 -9.14 8.00 -9.80
C LEU A 187 -8.62 7.91 -8.36
N PHE A 188 -7.88 8.92 -7.89
CA PHE A 188 -7.14 8.85 -6.64
C PHE A 188 -7.99 9.18 -5.41
N GLY A 189 -7.72 8.45 -4.30
CA GLY A 189 -8.28 8.67 -2.98
C GLY A 189 -7.19 8.77 -1.90
N ASP A 190 -7.59 9.11 -0.68
CA ASP A 190 -6.71 9.29 0.48
C ASP A 190 -6.75 8.07 1.40
N ALA A 191 -5.61 7.69 1.95
CA ALA A 191 -5.51 6.63 2.94
C ALA A 191 -4.24 6.73 3.77
N VAL A 192 -4.27 6.08 4.93
CA VAL A 192 -3.09 5.72 5.72
C VAL A 192 -3.09 4.21 5.90
N ALA A 193 -1.95 3.58 5.70
CA ALA A 193 -1.73 2.17 5.98
C ALA A 193 -0.47 1.99 6.84
N ALA A 194 -0.48 1.01 7.73
CA ALA A 194 0.71 0.57 8.44
C ALA A 194 0.75 -0.96 8.51
N ALA A 195 1.94 -1.52 8.48
CA ALA A 195 2.17 -2.95 8.64
C ALA A 195 3.51 -3.19 9.34
N VAL A 196 3.57 -4.27 10.11
CA VAL A 196 4.84 -4.72 10.69
C VAL A 196 5.39 -5.88 9.86
N VAL A 197 6.69 -5.85 9.60
CA VAL A 197 7.44 -7.01 9.13
C VAL A 197 8.28 -7.51 10.29
N ARG A 198 7.95 -8.69 10.83
CA ARG A 198 8.64 -9.29 11.97
C ARG A 198 9.81 -10.15 11.52
N GLY A 199 10.93 -10.02 12.22
CA GLY A 199 12.03 -10.95 12.16
C GLY A 199 11.80 -12.20 13.02
N GLY A 200 12.85 -13.01 13.20
CA GLY A 200 12.83 -14.18 14.09
C GLY A 200 11.91 -15.32 13.66
N GLY A 201 11.22 -15.21 12.52
CA GLY A 201 10.26 -16.23 12.04
C GLY A 201 8.91 -16.22 12.77
N GLY A 202 8.65 -15.21 13.60
CA GLY A 202 7.36 -15.07 14.29
C GLY A 202 6.32 -14.30 13.44
N GLY A 203 5.04 -14.36 13.88
CA GLY A 203 3.92 -13.59 13.30
C GLY A 203 3.01 -14.42 12.41
N HIS A 204 1.85 -13.85 12.12
CA HIS A 204 0.84 -14.38 11.21
C HIS A 204 0.78 -13.50 9.96
N GLY A 205 0.94 -14.08 8.78
CA GLY A 205 0.87 -13.33 7.52
C GLY A 205 1.71 -13.91 6.39
N VAL A 206 2.31 -13.05 5.58
CA VAL A 206 3.12 -13.43 4.44
C VAL A 206 4.59 -13.53 4.85
N ARG A 207 5.11 -14.76 4.96
CA ARG A 207 6.55 -15.00 5.10
C ARG A 207 7.23 -14.67 3.78
N LEU A 208 8.09 -13.67 3.80
CA LEU A 208 8.79 -13.17 2.61
C LEU A 208 9.91 -14.13 2.22
N GLU A 209 9.87 -14.63 0.99
CA GLU A 209 10.82 -15.62 0.47
C GLU A 209 11.84 -14.97 -0.48
N ARG A 210 11.37 -14.10 -1.36
CA ARG A 210 12.20 -13.45 -2.38
C ARG A 210 11.58 -12.14 -2.83
N ASN A 211 12.45 -11.15 -3.08
CA ASN A 211 12.04 -9.87 -3.64
C ASN A 211 12.80 -9.54 -4.94
N SER A 212 12.30 -8.56 -5.68
CA SER A 212 12.95 -7.98 -6.83
C SER A 212 12.40 -6.60 -7.11
N SER A 213 13.27 -5.69 -7.55
CA SER A 213 12.89 -4.40 -8.12
C SER A 213 13.20 -4.42 -9.63
N TYR A 214 12.29 -3.88 -10.44
CA TYR A 214 12.46 -3.80 -11.88
C TYR A 214 11.96 -2.45 -12.40
N LEU A 215 12.80 -1.76 -13.14
CA LEU A 215 12.49 -0.53 -13.84
C LEU A 215 12.47 -0.79 -15.34
N VAL A 216 11.41 -0.39 -16.02
CA VAL A 216 11.36 -0.40 -17.48
C VAL A 216 12.20 0.76 -18.01
N PRO A 217 13.26 0.50 -18.80
CA PRO A 217 14.11 1.57 -19.33
C PRO A 217 13.33 2.61 -20.15
N GLU A 218 13.76 3.87 -20.10
CA GLU A 218 13.25 4.99 -20.91
C GLU A 218 11.76 5.32 -20.68
N THR A 219 11.23 5.05 -19.46
CA THR A 219 9.83 5.30 -19.11
C THR A 219 9.64 6.27 -17.94
N GLU A 220 10.68 6.94 -17.49
CA GLU A 220 10.67 7.86 -16.34
C GLU A 220 9.67 9.00 -16.48
N SER A 221 9.40 9.43 -17.72
CA SER A 221 8.44 10.51 -18.03
C SER A 221 6.99 10.04 -18.17
N TRP A 222 6.71 8.72 -18.13
CA TRP A 222 5.35 8.22 -18.40
C TRP A 222 4.39 8.44 -17.24
N ILE A 223 4.89 8.42 -16.02
CA ILE A 223 4.16 8.83 -14.82
C ILE A 223 5.10 9.74 -14.03
N SER A 224 4.72 10.97 -13.82
CA SER A 224 5.56 11.94 -13.13
C SER A 224 4.75 13.02 -12.43
N TYR A 225 5.43 13.82 -11.60
CA TYR A 225 4.94 15.08 -11.08
C TYR A 225 5.75 16.26 -11.61
N ALA A 226 5.07 17.32 -12.04
CA ALA A 226 5.66 18.63 -12.11
C ALA A 226 5.37 19.37 -10.79
N VAL A 227 6.39 19.88 -10.12
CA VAL A 227 6.25 20.69 -8.89
C VAL A 227 6.11 22.15 -9.29
N ARG A 228 5.02 22.81 -8.86
CA ARG A 228 4.73 24.22 -9.15
C ARG A 228 4.29 24.92 -7.85
N ASP A 229 4.08 26.24 -7.90
CA ASP A 229 3.62 27.02 -6.73
C ASP A 229 2.25 26.56 -6.21
N THR A 230 1.44 25.92 -7.05
CA THR A 230 0.14 25.34 -6.70
C THR A 230 0.25 23.93 -6.10
N GLY A 231 1.40 23.27 -6.18
CA GLY A 231 1.62 21.92 -5.67
C GLY A 231 2.13 20.93 -6.70
N PHE A 232 1.83 19.66 -6.51
CA PHE A 232 2.17 18.59 -7.42
C PHE A 232 1.15 18.52 -8.57
N HIS A 233 1.65 18.53 -9.80
CA HIS A 233 0.85 18.34 -11.01
C HIS A 233 1.13 16.99 -11.62
N PHE A 234 0.17 16.09 -11.54
CA PHE A 234 0.28 14.74 -12.04
C PHE A 234 0.28 14.68 -13.57
N GLN A 235 1.24 13.97 -14.12
CA GLN A 235 1.37 13.77 -15.57
C GLN A 235 1.29 12.27 -15.87
N LEU A 236 0.44 11.90 -16.81
CA LEU A 236 0.19 10.51 -17.21
C LEU A 236 0.26 10.38 -18.73
N ASP A 237 1.25 9.62 -19.20
CA ASP A 237 1.39 9.31 -20.61
C ASP A 237 0.31 8.29 -21.06
N LYS A 238 -0.22 8.49 -22.27
CA LYS A 238 -1.23 7.59 -22.88
C LYS A 238 -0.76 6.13 -23.06
N ARG A 239 0.54 5.87 -22.98
CA ARG A 239 1.13 4.53 -23.07
C ARG A 239 1.05 3.73 -21.77
N VAL A 240 0.83 4.37 -20.63
CA VAL A 240 0.77 3.71 -19.31
C VAL A 240 -0.17 2.48 -19.28
N PRO A 241 -1.34 2.48 -19.91
CA PRO A 241 -2.19 1.30 -19.95
C PRO A 241 -1.59 0.05 -20.62
N THR A 242 -0.47 0.19 -21.35
CA THR A 242 0.21 -0.94 -22.02
C THR A 242 1.42 -1.49 -21.24
N THR A 243 1.70 -0.96 -20.05
CA THR A 243 2.93 -1.27 -19.31
C THR A 243 3.02 -2.70 -18.80
N MET A 244 1.90 -3.39 -18.63
CA MET A 244 1.90 -4.77 -18.11
C MET A 244 2.60 -5.76 -19.04
N HIS A 245 2.62 -5.52 -20.35
CA HIS A 245 3.42 -6.32 -21.29
C HIS A 245 4.93 -6.26 -21.00
N MET A 246 5.40 -5.15 -20.44
CA MET A 246 6.80 -4.94 -20.08
C MET A 246 7.12 -5.50 -18.69
N LEU A 247 6.14 -5.51 -17.76
CA LEU A 247 6.33 -5.91 -16.37
C LEU A 247 6.02 -7.40 -16.12
N ALA A 248 5.11 -8.02 -16.87
CA ALA A 248 4.77 -9.43 -16.71
C ALA A 248 5.99 -10.38 -16.86
N PRO A 249 6.96 -10.14 -17.77
CA PRO A 249 8.19 -10.94 -17.81
C PRO A 249 9.00 -10.89 -16.52
N ALA A 250 9.05 -9.74 -15.82
CA ALA A 250 9.78 -9.61 -14.56
C ALA A 250 9.10 -10.41 -13.43
N LEU A 251 7.74 -10.43 -13.39
CA LEU A 251 6.98 -11.25 -12.47
C LEU A 251 7.24 -12.75 -12.69
N ARG A 252 7.19 -13.21 -13.96
CA ARG A 252 7.52 -14.59 -14.31
C ARG A 252 8.94 -14.95 -13.88
N ALA A 253 9.93 -14.12 -14.26
CA ALA A 253 11.32 -14.37 -13.94
C ALA A 253 11.58 -14.45 -12.42
N LEU A 254 10.82 -13.71 -11.60
CA LEU A 254 10.90 -13.82 -10.15
C LEU A 254 10.32 -15.15 -9.66
N ALA A 255 9.16 -15.57 -10.16
CA ALA A 255 8.52 -16.84 -9.82
C ALA A 255 9.40 -18.04 -10.27
N ASP A 256 9.96 -17.99 -11.47
CA ASP A 256 10.85 -19.04 -12.00
C ASP A 256 12.08 -19.28 -11.11
N ARG A 257 12.67 -18.21 -10.54
CA ARG A 257 13.78 -18.33 -9.58
C ARG A 257 13.41 -19.10 -8.32
N GLN A 258 12.11 -19.13 -7.96
CA GLN A 258 11.55 -19.89 -6.85
C GLN A 258 10.98 -21.24 -7.32
N ARG A 259 11.03 -21.54 -8.62
CA ARG A 259 10.37 -22.68 -9.28
C ARG A 259 8.85 -22.68 -9.04
N TRP A 260 8.25 -21.48 -9.04
CA TRP A 260 6.81 -21.29 -8.91
C TRP A 260 6.23 -20.85 -10.24
N VAL A 261 4.97 -21.21 -10.49
CA VAL A 261 4.20 -20.79 -11.65
C VAL A 261 3.17 -19.76 -11.20
N MET A 262 3.06 -18.64 -11.91
CA MET A 262 2.20 -17.54 -11.48
C MET A 262 0.73 -17.92 -11.39
N SER A 263 0.22 -18.76 -12.31
CA SER A 263 -1.17 -19.25 -12.32
C SER A 263 -1.47 -20.27 -11.21
N GLU A 264 -0.44 -20.82 -10.56
CA GLU A 264 -0.59 -21.81 -9.47
C GLU A 264 -0.45 -21.17 -8.08
N LEU A 265 -0.29 -19.84 -7.99
CA LEU A 265 -0.23 -19.15 -6.71
C LEU A 265 -1.62 -19.03 -6.08
N ASP A 266 -1.68 -19.19 -4.76
CA ASP A 266 -2.92 -19.18 -3.98
C ASP A 266 -3.46 -17.77 -3.72
N PHE A 267 -2.60 -16.73 -3.79
CA PHE A 267 -3.01 -15.34 -3.64
C PHE A 267 -2.18 -14.37 -4.47
N HIS A 268 -2.85 -13.35 -5.01
CA HIS A 268 -2.24 -12.26 -5.77
C HIS A 268 -2.67 -10.91 -5.19
N ILE A 269 -1.73 -10.18 -4.62
CA ILE A 269 -1.93 -8.84 -4.09
C ILE A 269 -1.13 -7.88 -4.95
N VAL A 270 -1.82 -7.14 -5.81
CA VAL A 270 -1.14 -6.24 -6.74
C VAL A 270 -1.73 -4.84 -6.69
N HIS A 271 -0.88 -3.86 -6.93
CA HIS A 271 -1.32 -2.48 -7.07
C HIS A 271 -2.26 -2.34 -8.27
N ALA A 272 -3.48 -1.89 -8.01
CA ALA A 272 -4.51 -1.66 -9.01
C ALA A 272 -4.53 -0.18 -9.40
N GLY A 273 -3.73 0.23 -10.36
CA GLY A 273 -3.75 1.58 -10.93
C GLY A 273 -4.96 1.85 -11.82
N GLY A 274 -5.69 0.78 -12.21
CA GLY A 274 -6.91 0.78 -13.01
C GLY A 274 -7.31 -0.65 -13.36
N PRO A 275 -8.56 -0.90 -13.81
CA PRO A 275 -9.04 -2.26 -14.07
C PRO A 275 -8.26 -2.97 -15.17
N ARG A 276 -7.85 -2.23 -16.21
CA ARG A 276 -7.10 -2.78 -17.35
C ARG A 276 -5.75 -3.38 -16.93
N ILE A 277 -5.07 -2.81 -15.92
CA ILE A 277 -3.82 -3.36 -15.39
C ILE A 277 -4.04 -4.79 -14.87
N LEU A 278 -5.14 -5.01 -14.16
CA LEU A 278 -5.48 -6.32 -13.62
C LEU A 278 -5.92 -7.30 -14.74
N ASP A 279 -6.67 -6.81 -15.74
CA ASP A 279 -7.10 -7.63 -16.89
C ASP A 279 -5.89 -8.07 -17.73
N ASP A 280 -4.97 -7.16 -18.01
CA ASP A 280 -3.75 -7.46 -18.75
C ASP A 280 -2.87 -8.46 -17.97
N LEU A 281 -2.76 -8.34 -16.63
CA LEU A 281 -2.03 -9.31 -15.80
C LEU A 281 -2.70 -10.71 -15.84
N CYS A 282 -4.03 -10.79 -15.79
CA CYS A 282 -4.73 -12.05 -15.96
C CYS A 282 -4.34 -12.73 -17.26
N ALA A 283 -4.45 -12.00 -18.37
CA ALA A 283 -4.17 -12.55 -19.70
C ALA A 283 -2.68 -12.88 -19.89
N LEU A 284 -1.77 -12.03 -19.42
CA LEU A 284 -0.33 -12.19 -19.61
C LEU A 284 0.29 -13.27 -18.71
N LEU A 285 -0.25 -13.51 -17.52
CA LEU A 285 0.28 -14.45 -16.55
C LEU A 285 -0.52 -15.75 -16.45
N ASP A 286 -1.58 -15.88 -17.25
CA ASP A 286 -2.53 -17.01 -17.22
C ASP A 286 -3.16 -17.22 -15.83
N VAL A 287 -3.54 -16.10 -15.18
CA VAL A 287 -4.08 -16.08 -13.82
C VAL A 287 -5.59 -15.86 -13.86
N ASP A 288 -6.35 -16.63 -13.09
CA ASP A 288 -7.79 -16.45 -12.95
C ASP A 288 -8.11 -15.03 -12.46
N PRO A 289 -9.02 -14.29 -13.13
CA PRO A 289 -9.44 -12.95 -12.71
C PRO A 289 -9.91 -12.86 -11.25
N HIS A 290 -10.43 -13.96 -10.68
CA HIS A 290 -10.82 -14.03 -9.27
C HIS A 290 -9.65 -13.83 -8.30
N MET A 291 -8.44 -14.19 -8.69
CA MET A 291 -7.23 -14.01 -7.85
C MET A 291 -6.93 -12.55 -7.55
N TYR A 292 -7.38 -11.62 -8.40
CA TYR A 292 -7.23 -10.17 -8.20
C TYR A 292 -8.44 -9.50 -7.52
N ARG A 293 -9.41 -10.26 -6.97
CA ARG A 293 -10.65 -9.72 -6.37
C ARG A 293 -10.40 -8.67 -5.28
N HIS A 294 -9.38 -8.86 -4.44
CA HIS A 294 -9.06 -7.92 -3.36
C HIS A 294 -8.49 -6.60 -3.89
N SER A 295 -7.58 -6.65 -4.86
CA SER A 295 -7.05 -5.47 -5.56
C SER A 295 -8.17 -4.72 -6.30
N ARG A 296 -9.09 -5.44 -6.96
CA ARG A 296 -10.28 -4.85 -7.58
C ARG A 296 -11.23 -4.21 -6.56
N ALA A 297 -11.45 -4.88 -5.44
CA ALA A 297 -12.30 -4.37 -4.37
C ALA A 297 -11.74 -3.07 -3.75
N THR A 298 -10.42 -3.00 -3.55
CA THR A 298 -9.74 -1.78 -3.12
C THR A 298 -9.97 -0.64 -4.11
N LEU A 299 -9.69 -0.86 -5.41
CA LEU A 299 -9.90 0.13 -6.46
C LEU A 299 -11.35 0.61 -6.50
N THR A 300 -12.30 -0.33 -6.46
CA THR A 300 -13.74 -0.02 -6.55
C THR A 300 -14.24 0.82 -5.38
N SER A 301 -13.82 0.50 -4.14
CA SER A 301 -14.38 1.10 -2.92
C SER A 301 -13.56 2.26 -2.36
N ARG A 302 -12.30 2.43 -2.78
CA ARG A 302 -11.38 3.44 -2.24
C ARG A 302 -10.69 4.29 -3.31
N GLY A 303 -10.79 3.86 -4.58
CA GLY A 303 -9.98 4.41 -5.67
C GLY A 303 -8.52 3.95 -5.60
N ASN A 304 -7.66 4.61 -6.36
CA ASN A 304 -6.22 4.41 -6.24
C ASN A 304 -5.69 5.20 -5.03
N ILE A 305 -5.38 4.50 -3.96
CA ILE A 305 -4.79 5.05 -2.72
C ILE A 305 -3.26 4.93 -2.73
N ALA A 306 -2.64 5.03 -3.90
CA ALA A 306 -1.20 5.03 -4.13
C ALA A 306 -0.46 3.88 -3.42
N SER A 307 0.56 4.16 -2.60
CA SER A 307 1.36 3.15 -1.88
C SER A 307 0.55 2.30 -0.88
N CYS A 308 -0.62 2.75 -0.45
CA CYS A 308 -1.49 2.03 0.49
C CYS A 308 -2.25 0.86 -0.16
N VAL A 309 -2.36 0.79 -1.51
CA VAL A 309 -3.20 -0.20 -2.22
C VAL A 309 -2.85 -1.65 -1.84
N VAL A 310 -1.56 -2.00 -1.81
CA VAL A 310 -1.13 -3.38 -1.53
C VAL A 310 -1.45 -3.79 -0.09
N PHE A 311 -1.42 -2.86 0.85
CA PHE A 311 -1.78 -3.10 2.24
C PHE A 311 -3.28 -3.24 2.43
N ASP A 312 -4.11 -2.45 1.74
CA ASP A 312 -5.56 -2.60 1.79
C ASP A 312 -6.01 -3.94 1.16
N ALA A 313 -5.43 -4.31 0.04
CA ALA A 313 -5.71 -5.61 -0.58
C ALA A 313 -5.27 -6.77 0.32
N LEU A 314 -4.12 -6.66 1.01
CA LEU A 314 -3.65 -7.66 1.97
C LEU A 314 -4.56 -7.75 3.19
N ASP A 315 -5.02 -6.64 3.77
CA ASP A 315 -5.97 -6.66 4.90
C ASP A 315 -7.27 -7.37 4.54
N ARG A 316 -7.74 -7.21 3.29
CA ARG A 316 -8.92 -7.96 2.77
C ARG A 316 -8.68 -9.46 2.69
N VAL A 317 -7.46 -9.90 2.33
CA VAL A 317 -7.07 -11.32 2.37
C VAL A 317 -7.15 -11.87 3.79
N PHE A 318 -6.63 -11.14 4.76
CA PHE A 318 -6.76 -11.50 6.19
C PHE A 318 -8.22 -11.56 6.65
N ALA A 319 -9.05 -10.60 6.23
CA ALA A 319 -10.46 -10.56 6.58
C ALA A 319 -11.27 -11.72 5.97
N GLU A 320 -10.90 -12.20 4.80
CA GLU A 320 -11.51 -13.38 4.17
C GLU A 320 -11.13 -14.69 4.88
N GLY A 321 -9.88 -14.79 5.38
CA GLY A 321 -9.46 -15.85 6.32
C GLY A 321 -9.42 -17.26 5.75
N HIS A 322 -9.26 -17.45 4.44
CA HIS A 322 -9.29 -18.79 3.81
C HIS A 322 -7.90 -19.38 3.51
N LEU A 323 -6.82 -18.59 3.61
CA LEU A 323 -5.47 -19.07 3.35
C LEU A 323 -4.95 -19.97 4.48
N THR A 324 -4.31 -21.06 4.08
CA THR A 324 -3.72 -22.05 4.99
C THR A 324 -2.20 -21.94 5.04
N GLU A 325 -1.57 -22.56 6.03
CA GLU A 325 -0.11 -22.63 6.15
C GLU A 325 0.55 -23.10 4.85
N GLY A 326 1.54 -22.34 4.37
CA GLY A 326 2.31 -22.66 3.17
C GLY A 326 1.67 -22.22 1.84
N ALA A 327 0.47 -21.62 1.85
CA ALA A 327 -0.14 -21.06 0.63
C ALA A 327 0.81 -20.01 0.00
N ARG A 328 1.07 -20.13 -1.30
CA ARG A 328 2.06 -19.33 -2.02
C ARG A 328 1.41 -18.10 -2.68
N GLY A 329 2.12 -16.99 -2.69
CA GLY A 329 1.57 -15.82 -3.35
C GLY A 329 2.58 -14.75 -3.71
N VAL A 330 2.06 -13.68 -4.35
CA VAL A 330 2.79 -12.52 -4.78
C VAL A 330 2.18 -11.24 -4.22
N VAL A 331 3.05 -10.32 -3.78
CA VAL A 331 2.72 -8.93 -3.47
C VAL A 331 3.51 -8.03 -4.43
N ALA A 332 2.83 -7.22 -5.23
CA ALA A 332 3.47 -6.40 -6.26
C ALA A 332 2.96 -4.96 -6.24
N GLY A 333 3.88 -4.00 -6.09
CA GLY A 333 3.65 -2.57 -6.28
C GLY A 333 4.08 -2.14 -7.69
N PHE A 334 3.26 -1.33 -8.37
CA PHE A 334 3.58 -0.72 -9.66
C PHE A 334 3.48 0.79 -9.57
N GLY A 335 4.39 1.52 -10.21
CA GLY A 335 4.41 2.97 -10.06
C GLY A 335 5.25 3.74 -11.09
N PRO A 336 5.55 5.02 -10.77
CA PRO A 336 6.29 5.94 -11.63
C PRO A 336 7.62 5.37 -12.12
N GLY A 337 8.08 5.88 -13.26
CA GLY A 337 9.23 5.33 -13.96
C GLY A 337 8.97 3.93 -14.49
N ILE A 338 7.69 3.51 -14.56
CA ILE A 338 7.21 2.15 -14.80
C ILE A 338 8.05 1.14 -14.02
N THR A 339 7.96 1.29 -12.72
CA THR A 339 8.65 0.46 -11.75
C THR A 339 7.74 -0.63 -11.22
N ALA A 340 8.28 -1.83 -11.04
CA ALA A 340 7.66 -2.93 -10.30
C ALA A 340 8.52 -3.29 -9.08
N GLU A 341 7.88 -3.34 -7.92
CA GLU A 341 8.46 -3.81 -6.66
C GLU A 341 7.73 -5.09 -6.26
N LEU A 342 8.45 -6.20 -6.31
CA LEU A 342 7.88 -7.55 -6.33
C LEU A 342 8.33 -8.34 -5.11
N ASN A 343 7.40 -9.05 -4.48
CA ASN A 343 7.65 -9.96 -3.36
C ASN A 343 6.94 -11.28 -3.60
N LEU A 344 7.65 -12.38 -3.45
CA LEU A 344 7.06 -13.72 -3.30
C LEU A 344 7.08 -14.13 -1.83
N GLY A 345 6.05 -14.81 -1.40
CA GLY A 345 5.96 -15.28 -0.02
C GLY A 345 5.01 -16.46 0.15
N THR A 346 5.10 -17.05 1.32
CA THR A 346 4.21 -18.13 1.76
C THR A 346 3.39 -17.64 2.94
N TRP A 347 2.13 -18.06 3.00
CA TRP A 347 1.26 -17.74 4.12
C TRP A 347 1.70 -18.51 5.37
N GLN A 348 1.86 -17.81 6.47
CA GLN A 348 2.20 -18.37 7.77
C GLN A 348 1.05 -18.13 8.74
N VAL A 349 0.55 -19.19 9.37
CA VAL A 349 -0.44 -19.08 10.44
C VAL A 349 0.26 -19.07 11.82
N PRO A 350 -0.40 -18.55 12.89
CA PRO A 350 0.16 -18.60 14.22
C PRO A 350 0.47 -20.06 14.62
N ALA A 351 1.63 -20.28 15.23
CA ALA A 351 1.90 -21.59 15.85
C ALA A 351 0.83 -21.84 16.92
N ILE A 352 0.10 -22.95 16.82
CA ILE A 352 -0.82 -23.37 17.88
C ILE A 352 0.07 -23.60 19.12
N PRO A 353 -0.16 -22.90 20.25
CA PRO A 353 0.59 -23.18 21.47
C PRO A 353 0.45 -24.67 21.77
N ALA A 354 1.57 -25.35 21.90
CA ALA A 354 1.54 -26.75 22.34
C ALA A 354 0.71 -26.82 23.64
N ALA A 355 -0.37 -27.61 23.62
CA ALA A 355 -1.18 -27.80 24.80
C ALA A 355 -0.23 -28.17 25.93
N THR A 356 -0.17 -27.38 26.98
CA THR A 356 0.59 -27.67 28.19
C THR A 356 0.03 -29.00 28.72
N THR A 357 0.72 -30.07 28.48
CA THR A 357 0.43 -31.35 29.14
C THR A 357 0.64 -31.10 30.63
N GLU A 358 -0.46 -30.82 31.34
CA GLU A 358 -0.44 -30.91 32.81
C GLU A 358 0.11 -32.26 33.18
N GLN A 359 1.31 -32.29 33.75
CA GLN A 359 1.83 -33.49 34.40
C GLN A 359 0.86 -33.82 35.54
N PRO A 360 0.35 -35.06 35.61
CA PRO A 360 -0.48 -35.44 36.73
C PRO A 360 0.33 -35.25 38.02
N ALA A 361 -0.29 -34.60 39.01
CA ALA A 361 0.28 -34.37 40.32
C ALA A 361 0.76 -35.71 40.89
N ARG A 362 2.05 -35.80 41.23
CA ARG A 362 2.59 -36.93 41.98
C ARG A 362 1.85 -36.99 43.32
N GLU A 363 1.07 -38.07 43.50
CA GLU A 363 0.52 -38.42 44.80
C GLU A 363 1.67 -38.52 45.81
N ALA A 364 1.60 -37.65 46.82
CA ALA A 364 2.49 -37.70 47.96
C ALA A 364 2.18 -38.96 48.77
N SER A 365 3.03 -39.96 48.69
CA SER A 365 3.01 -41.12 49.56
C SER A 365 3.23 -40.69 51.02
N LEU A 366 2.17 -40.80 51.84
CA LEU A 366 2.25 -40.69 53.28
C LEU A 366 2.95 -41.91 53.82
N ALA A 367 4.18 -41.79 54.33
CA ALA A 367 4.83 -42.78 55.14
C ALA A 367 4.22 -42.82 56.56
N PRO A 368 3.97 -43.95 57.15
CA PRO A 368 3.47 -44.01 58.52
C PRO A 368 4.60 -43.66 59.52
N ALA A 369 4.24 -42.84 60.52
CA ALA A 369 5.11 -42.52 61.69
C ALA A 369 5.22 -43.68 62.67
N PRO A 370 6.35 -43.72 63.43
CA PRO A 370 6.63 -44.79 64.37
C PRO A 370 5.77 -44.78 65.62
#